data_09598b908a4472049d1581831b4d6a6e
#
_entry.id   09598b908a4472049d1581831b4d6a6e
#
_cell.length_a   1.000
_cell.length_b   1.000
_cell.length_c   1.000
_cell.angle_alpha   90.00
_cell.angle_beta   90.00
_cell.angle_gamma   90.00
#
_symmetry.space_group_name_H-M   'P 1'
#
loop_
_entity.id
_entity.type
_entity.pdbx_description
1 polymer ?
#
loop_
_entity_poly.entity_id
_entity_poly.type
_entity_poly.pdbx_seq_one_letter_code
_entity_poly.pdbx_strand_id
1 'polypeptide(L)'
;MRRSLLRGALACLLLTPVTAGCVVPPEPGSSGPPEAKVLPADARALVYGRSASEVLENPELRDKVRALFGADWAPPTPGGVGKLTLAAPQYFERGGPLRMVRIADADYIAITGCAAQACASRRGLLLVREGGEQLMARLDEGGFSHHHAYGPGVVGGPGGTAVVLESALRALERASDGSPFPRPAP
;
A
#
# COMPACT_ATOMS: atom_id res chain seq x y z
N MET A 1 -14.89 86.21 12.55
CA MET A 1 -13.93 87.02 11.73
C MET A 1 -12.97 86.07 11.00
N ARG A 2 -12.86 86.31 9.66
CA ARG A 2 -11.79 85.88 8.76
C ARG A 2 -11.68 84.35 8.47
N ARG A 3 -12.15 83.92 7.27
CA ARG A 3 -11.50 83.92 5.92
C ARG A 3 -10.40 82.91 5.79
N SER A 4 -10.71 81.90 4.94
CA SER A 4 -10.15 81.66 3.58
C SER A 4 -8.83 80.89 3.63
N LEU A 5 -8.66 79.83 2.92
CA LEU A 5 -8.42 79.70 1.49
C LEU A 5 -8.28 78.22 1.06
N LEU A 6 -8.93 77.93 -0.04
CA LEU A 6 -8.65 76.83 -0.97
C LEU A 6 -7.18 76.66 -1.35
N ARG A 7 -6.79 75.40 -1.58
CA ARG A 7 -5.84 74.89 -2.60
C ARG A 7 -5.88 73.39 -2.48
N GLY A 8 -6.42 72.59 -3.31
CA GLY A 8 -6.11 72.37 -4.69
C GLY A 8 -4.89 71.48 -4.80
N ALA A 9 -5.06 70.13 -4.65
CA ALA A 9 -4.02 69.19 -5.02
C ALA A 9 -4.64 68.03 -5.84
N LEU A 10 -4.26 68.06 -7.08
CA LEU A 10 -4.53 67.09 -8.14
C LEU A 10 -3.91 65.76 -7.76
N ALA A 11 -4.72 64.78 -7.46
CA ALA A 11 -4.24 63.42 -7.26
C ALA A 11 -4.35 62.65 -8.58
N CYS A 12 -3.20 62.35 -9.16
CA CYS A 12 -3.06 61.46 -10.31
C CYS A 12 -3.55 60.04 -9.93
N LEU A 13 -4.64 59.65 -10.58
CA LEU A 13 -5.08 58.24 -10.61
C LEU A 13 -4.08 57.44 -11.47
N LEU A 14 -3.18 56.74 -10.85
CA LEU A 14 -2.41 55.68 -11.49
C LEU A 14 -3.29 54.43 -11.57
N LEU A 15 -3.86 54.18 -12.73
CA LEU A 15 -4.49 52.91 -13.08
C LEU A 15 -3.37 51.87 -13.22
N THR A 16 -3.20 51.02 -12.21
CA THR A 16 -2.43 49.78 -12.33
C THR A 16 -3.28 48.73 -13.04
N PRO A 17 -2.81 48.13 -14.15
CA PRO A 17 -3.53 47.01 -14.75
C PRO A 17 -3.41 45.81 -13.81
N VAL A 18 -4.53 45.36 -13.25
CA VAL A 18 -4.64 44.08 -12.57
C VAL A 18 -4.57 43.00 -13.65
N THR A 19 -3.44 42.42 -13.83
CA THR A 19 -3.29 41.18 -14.58
C THR A 19 -4.03 40.09 -13.82
N ALA A 20 -5.23 39.75 -14.23
CA ALA A 20 -5.97 38.61 -13.81
C ALA A 20 -5.17 37.35 -14.28
N GLY A 21 -4.24 36.86 -13.46
CA GLY A 21 -3.62 35.57 -13.63
C GLY A 21 -4.74 34.53 -13.55
N CYS A 22 -5.00 33.81 -14.64
CA CYS A 22 -5.82 32.61 -14.61
C CYS A 22 -5.14 31.63 -13.67
N VAL A 23 -5.64 31.53 -12.43
CA VAL A 23 -5.34 30.43 -11.54
C VAL A 23 -6.00 29.21 -12.18
N VAL A 24 -5.22 28.42 -12.90
CA VAL A 24 -5.65 27.09 -13.34
C VAL A 24 -5.94 26.31 -12.06
N PRO A 25 -7.20 25.87 -11.81
CA PRO A 25 -7.46 25.02 -10.66
C PRO A 25 -6.58 23.79 -10.80
N PRO A 26 -5.98 23.26 -9.69
CA PRO A 26 -5.28 21.99 -9.76
C PRO A 26 -6.25 20.96 -10.33
N GLU A 27 -5.81 20.25 -11.37
CA GLU A 27 -6.58 19.15 -11.92
C GLU A 27 -6.94 18.21 -10.75
N PRO A 28 -8.23 17.80 -10.62
CA PRO A 28 -8.60 16.84 -9.61
C PRO A 28 -7.77 15.59 -9.87
N GLY A 29 -6.81 15.32 -8.98
CA GLY A 29 -5.93 14.16 -9.05
C GLY A 29 -6.79 12.93 -9.29
N SER A 30 -6.34 12.07 -10.19
CA SER A 30 -7.00 10.83 -10.61
C SER A 30 -7.61 10.12 -9.39
N SER A 31 -8.94 10.15 -9.26
CA SER A 31 -9.68 9.55 -8.15
C SER A 31 -9.75 8.01 -8.25
N GLY A 32 -8.96 7.41 -9.14
CA GLY A 32 -8.86 5.98 -9.33
C GLY A 32 -7.90 5.32 -8.34
N PRO A 33 -7.98 3.97 -8.20
CA PRO A 33 -7.00 3.23 -7.45
C PRO A 33 -5.60 3.47 -8.03
N PRO A 34 -4.54 3.50 -7.17
CA PRO A 34 -3.19 3.74 -7.63
C PRO A 34 -2.78 2.70 -8.67
N GLU A 35 -2.14 3.14 -9.74
CA GLU A 35 -1.61 2.23 -10.73
C GLU A 35 -0.50 1.37 -10.11
N ALA A 36 -0.57 0.06 -10.36
CA ALA A 36 0.42 -0.90 -9.90
C ALA A 36 0.98 -1.70 -11.08
N LYS A 37 2.31 -1.92 -11.07
CA LYS A 37 3.04 -2.65 -12.11
C LYS A 37 4.08 -3.56 -11.48
N VAL A 38 4.12 -4.82 -11.91
CA VAL A 38 5.22 -5.74 -11.59
C VAL A 38 6.45 -5.32 -12.40
N LEU A 39 7.56 -5.13 -11.71
CA LEU A 39 8.83 -4.82 -12.35
C LEU A 39 9.49 -6.11 -12.89
N PRO A 40 10.38 -5.99 -13.89
CA PRO A 40 11.22 -7.11 -14.31
C PRO A 40 11.98 -7.74 -13.14
N ALA A 41 12.50 -8.94 -13.31
CA ALA A 41 13.29 -9.63 -12.29
C ALA A 41 14.41 -8.71 -11.76
N ASP A 42 14.39 -8.46 -10.46
CA ASP A 42 15.24 -7.48 -9.78
C ASP A 42 15.78 -8.09 -8.48
N ALA A 43 17.09 -8.01 -8.29
CA ALA A 43 17.77 -8.53 -7.10
C ALA A 43 17.26 -7.87 -5.80
N ARG A 44 16.71 -6.66 -5.85
CA ARG A 44 16.10 -5.98 -4.71
C ARG A 44 14.94 -6.77 -4.10
N ALA A 45 14.25 -7.59 -4.90
CA ALA A 45 13.20 -8.46 -4.38
C ALA A 45 13.71 -9.49 -3.36
N LEU A 46 15.02 -9.78 -3.36
CA LEU A 46 15.65 -10.80 -2.54
C LEU A 46 16.44 -10.23 -1.34
N VAL A 47 16.37 -8.93 -1.10
CA VAL A 47 17.18 -8.27 -0.06
C VAL A 47 16.87 -8.80 1.35
N TYR A 48 15.65 -9.23 1.60
CA TYR A 48 15.23 -9.78 2.90
C TYR A 48 15.13 -11.31 2.92
N GLY A 49 15.39 -12.00 1.82
CA GLY A 49 15.31 -13.45 1.72
C GLY A 49 14.88 -13.91 0.33
N ARG A 50 14.94 -15.21 0.10
CA ARG A 50 14.59 -15.84 -1.18
C ARG A 50 13.24 -16.55 -1.16
N SER A 51 12.67 -16.68 0.02
CA SER A 51 11.37 -17.32 0.25
C SER A 51 10.52 -16.50 1.22
N ALA A 52 9.22 -16.76 1.25
CA ALA A 52 8.32 -16.11 2.18
C ALA A 52 8.73 -16.33 3.64
N SER A 53 9.13 -17.55 4.00
CA SER A 53 9.58 -17.88 5.35
C SER A 53 10.85 -17.11 5.74
N GLU A 54 11.83 -17.01 4.83
CA GLU A 54 13.04 -16.23 5.09
C GLU A 54 12.75 -14.75 5.30
N VAL A 55 11.81 -14.16 4.53
CA VAL A 55 11.40 -12.77 4.71
C VAL A 55 10.70 -12.56 6.05
N LEU A 56 9.78 -13.45 6.43
CA LEU A 56 9.04 -13.34 7.70
C LEU A 56 9.96 -13.46 8.92
N GLU A 57 11.03 -14.25 8.82
CA GLU A 57 12.01 -14.49 9.90
C GLU A 57 13.27 -13.62 9.76
N ASN A 58 13.33 -12.75 8.74
CA ASN A 58 14.49 -11.87 8.55
C ASN A 58 14.70 -10.98 9.78
N PRO A 59 15.92 -10.92 10.37
CA PRO A 59 16.20 -10.16 11.59
C PRO A 59 15.81 -8.67 11.51
N GLU A 60 15.87 -8.06 10.33
CA GLU A 60 15.51 -6.64 10.13
C GLU A 60 13.99 -6.42 10.05
N LEU A 61 13.23 -7.45 9.70
CA LEU A 61 11.79 -7.35 9.44
C LEU A 61 10.93 -8.05 10.49
N ARG A 62 11.39 -9.13 11.13
CA ARG A 62 10.55 -10.01 11.96
C ARG A 62 9.75 -9.30 13.04
N ASP A 63 10.36 -8.30 13.71
CA ASP A 63 9.66 -7.57 14.77
C ASP A 63 8.60 -6.63 14.18
N LYS A 64 8.88 -6.03 13.01
CA LYS A 64 7.92 -5.22 12.25
C LYS A 64 6.79 -6.09 11.70
N VAL A 65 7.09 -7.29 11.21
CA VAL A 65 6.09 -8.25 10.72
C VAL A 65 5.20 -8.76 11.86
N ARG A 66 5.77 -9.04 13.02
CA ARG A 66 4.99 -9.38 14.22
C ARG A 66 4.09 -8.22 14.66
N ALA A 67 4.60 -7.00 14.63
CA ALA A 67 3.81 -5.81 14.93
C ALA A 67 2.72 -5.55 13.88
N LEU A 68 2.99 -5.83 12.60
CA LEU A 68 2.01 -5.75 11.51
C LEU A 68 0.79 -6.64 11.76
N PHE A 69 1.01 -7.91 12.11
CA PHE A 69 -0.08 -8.87 12.33
C PHE A 69 -0.65 -8.80 13.74
N GLY A 70 0.11 -8.29 14.72
CA GLY A 70 -0.36 -8.16 16.10
C GLY A 70 -0.86 -9.47 16.68
N ALA A 71 -2.13 -9.48 17.13
CA ALA A 71 -2.75 -10.68 17.70
C ALA A 71 -2.86 -11.85 16.70
N ASP A 72 -2.96 -11.56 15.41
CA ASP A 72 -3.10 -12.59 14.37
C ASP A 72 -1.78 -13.29 14.06
N TRP A 73 -0.65 -12.87 14.66
CA TRP A 73 0.62 -13.59 14.59
C TRP A 73 0.58 -14.94 15.30
N ALA A 74 -0.18 -15.02 16.37
CA ALA A 74 -0.37 -16.26 17.15
C ALA A 74 -1.59 -17.04 16.64
N PRO A 75 -1.68 -18.35 16.94
CA PRO A 75 -2.88 -19.11 16.62
C PRO A 75 -4.12 -18.45 17.23
N PRO A 76 -5.20 -18.27 16.45
CA PRO A 76 -6.40 -17.62 16.94
C PRO A 76 -7.11 -18.45 18.00
N THR A 77 -7.74 -17.78 18.96
CA THR A 77 -8.66 -18.43 19.88
C THR A 77 -9.89 -18.92 19.08
N PRO A 78 -10.31 -20.19 19.22
CA PRO A 78 -11.45 -20.70 18.49
C PRO A 78 -12.73 -19.88 18.72
N GLY A 79 -13.43 -19.53 17.65
CA GLY A 79 -14.79 -19.00 17.70
C GLY A 79 -14.91 -17.51 17.40
N GLY A 80 -15.31 -17.20 16.19
CA GLY A 80 -15.75 -15.88 15.74
C GLY A 80 -15.94 -15.88 14.24
N VAL A 81 -17.13 -15.52 13.78
CA VAL A 81 -17.41 -15.32 12.34
C VAL A 81 -16.51 -14.19 11.83
N GLY A 82 -15.84 -14.42 10.71
CA GLY A 82 -14.97 -13.42 10.08
C GLY A 82 -13.61 -13.21 10.76
N LYS A 83 -13.17 -14.12 11.64
CA LYS A 83 -11.80 -14.13 12.17
C LYS A 83 -10.95 -15.13 11.41
N LEU A 84 -9.64 -14.87 11.38
CA LEU A 84 -8.67 -15.84 10.86
C LEU A 84 -8.73 -17.12 11.70
N THR A 85 -8.59 -18.28 11.05
CA THR A 85 -8.55 -19.58 11.73
C THR A 85 -7.13 -20.12 11.87
N LEU A 86 -6.16 -19.51 11.18
CA LEU A 86 -4.74 -19.82 11.23
C LEU A 86 -3.95 -18.61 11.72
N ALA A 87 -2.77 -18.85 12.27
CA ALA A 87 -1.80 -17.79 12.52
C ALA A 87 -1.31 -17.19 11.19
N ALA A 88 -1.04 -15.89 11.17
CA ALA A 88 -0.65 -15.17 9.95
C ALA A 88 0.53 -15.82 9.18
N PRO A 89 1.60 -16.35 9.82
CA PRO A 89 2.68 -17.02 9.11
C PRO A 89 2.22 -18.24 8.28
N GLN A 90 1.14 -18.91 8.71
CA GLN A 90 0.64 -20.09 8.01
C GLN A 90 0.05 -19.78 6.64
N TYR A 91 -0.37 -18.54 6.38
CA TYR A 91 -0.80 -18.09 5.04
C TYR A 91 0.37 -17.95 4.05
N PHE A 92 1.59 -18.19 4.50
CA PHE A 92 2.82 -18.09 3.70
C PHE A 92 3.64 -19.40 3.71
N GLU A 93 3.10 -20.51 4.23
CA GLU A 93 3.80 -21.82 4.29
C GLU A 93 4.23 -22.28 2.89
N ARG A 94 3.41 -22.05 1.89
CA ARG A 94 3.78 -22.24 0.49
C ARG A 94 3.92 -20.88 -0.15
N GLY A 95 5.16 -20.44 -0.34
CA GLY A 95 5.47 -19.15 -0.95
C GLY A 95 5.52 -19.22 -2.46
N GLY A 96 5.06 -18.15 -3.12
CA GLY A 96 5.34 -17.85 -4.52
C GLY A 96 6.71 -17.16 -4.70
N PRO A 97 7.09 -16.87 -5.94
CA PRO A 97 8.29 -16.10 -6.22
C PRO A 97 8.15 -14.67 -5.70
N LEU A 98 9.20 -14.14 -5.07
CA LEU A 98 9.27 -12.76 -4.65
C LEU A 98 9.39 -11.86 -5.90
N ARG A 99 8.64 -10.75 -5.91
CA ARG A 99 8.61 -9.83 -7.03
C ARG A 99 8.67 -8.38 -6.57
N MET A 100 9.29 -7.52 -7.36
CA MET A 100 9.17 -6.08 -7.18
C MET A 100 7.89 -5.58 -7.82
N VAL A 101 7.12 -4.78 -7.08
CA VAL A 101 5.91 -4.12 -7.56
C VAL A 101 6.03 -2.63 -7.30
N ARG A 102 5.87 -1.82 -8.34
CA ARG A 102 5.74 -0.37 -8.22
C ARG A 102 4.27 -0.01 -8.10
N ILE A 103 3.93 0.76 -7.08
CA ILE A 103 2.58 1.25 -6.83
C ILE A 103 2.66 2.76 -6.69
N ALA A 104 2.05 3.49 -7.61
CA ALA A 104 2.34 4.91 -7.83
C ALA A 104 3.87 5.11 -7.93
N ASP A 105 4.48 5.90 -7.04
CA ASP A 105 5.90 6.23 -7.06
C ASP A 105 6.74 5.41 -6.06
N ALA A 106 6.18 4.36 -5.45
CA ALA A 106 6.86 3.57 -4.43
C ALA A 106 7.09 2.12 -4.88
N ASP A 107 8.29 1.60 -4.60
CA ASP A 107 8.66 0.23 -4.87
C ASP A 107 8.43 -0.64 -3.62
N TYR A 108 7.83 -1.81 -3.84
CA TYR A 108 7.52 -2.80 -2.82
C TYR A 108 8.02 -4.17 -3.24
N ILE A 109 8.51 -4.93 -2.28
CA ILE A 109 8.71 -6.36 -2.42
C ILE A 109 7.37 -7.02 -2.13
N ALA A 110 6.84 -7.76 -3.10
CA ALA A 110 5.62 -8.52 -2.97
C ALA A 110 5.94 -9.98 -2.68
N ILE A 111 5.44 -10.48 -1.57
CA ILE A 111 5.54 -11.84 -1.08
C ILE A 111 4.14 -12.43 -1.13
N THR A 112 3.93 -13.44 -1.96
CA THR A 112 2.67 -14.19 -2.02
C THR A 112 2.84 -15.56 -1.41
N GLY A 113 1.78 -16.06 -0.80
CA GLY A 113 1.78 -17.39 -0.20
C GLY A 113 0.38 -17.92 0.05
N CYS A 114 0.32 -19.17 0.50
CA CYS A 114 -0.91 -19.80 0.90
C CYS A 114 -0.66 -20.85 1.99
N ALA A 115 -1.71 -21.19 2.74
CA ALA A 115 -1.65 -22.30 3.68
C ALA A 115 -1.49 -23.64 2.94
N ALA A 116 -0.58 -24.48 3.40
CA ALA A 116 -0.16 -25.71 2.69
C ALA A 116 -1.33 -26.61 2.28
N GLN A 117 -2.35 -26.72 3.13
CA GLN A 117 -3.50 -27.61 2.91
C GLN A 117 -4.75 -26.89 2.32
N ALA A 118 -4.68 -25.58 2.11
CA ALA A 118 -5.85 -24.77 1.75
C ALA A 118 -5.52 -23.61 0.81
N CYS A 119 -4.60 -23.79 -0.12
CA CYS A 119 -4.13 -22.77 -1.05
C CYS A 119 -5.25 -22.09 -1.87
N ALA A 120 -6.35 -22.77 -2.11
CA ALA A 120 -7.47 -22.20 -2.86
C ALA A 120 -8.24 -21.12 -2.07
N SER A 121 -8.30 -21.26 -0.73
CA SER A 121 -9.16 -20.45 0.15
C SER A 121 -8.41 -19.66 1.22
N ARG A 122 -7.13 -19.97 1.47
CA ARG A 122 -6.30 -19.31 2.49
C ARG A 122 -5.00 -18.81 1.88
N ARG A 123 -4.96 -17.53 1.59
CA ARG A 123 -3.87 -16.90 0.84
C ARG A 123 -3.37 -15.66 1.54
N GLY A 124 -2.08 -15.39 1.40
CA GLY A 124 -1.42 -14.21 1.95
C GLY A 124 -0.69 -13.40 0.89
N LEU A 125 -0.83 -12.09 0.96
CA LEU A 125 0.00 -11.11 0.26
C LEU A 125 0.63 -10.21 1.30
N LEU A 126 1.96 -10.12 1.32
CA LEU A 126 2.71 -9.16 2.12
C LEU A 126 3.48 -8.24 1.16
N LEU A 127 3.33 -6.96 1.35
CA LEU A 127 4.11 -5.92 0.68
C LEU A 127 5.07 -5.31 1.68
N VAL A 128 6.35 -5.31 1.34
CA VAL A 128 7.41 -4.64 2.10
C VAL A 128 7.93 -3.50 1.25
N ARG A 129 7.77 -2.26 1.70
CA ARG A 129 8.33 -1.09 1.01
C ARG A 129 9.85 -1.20 1.01
N GLU A 130 10.49 -0.74 -0.06
CA GLU A 130 11.94 -0.62 -0.11
C GLU A 130 12.45 0.11 1.14
N GLY A 131 13.46 -0.48 1.82
CA GLY A 131 13.95 -0.02 3.13
C GLY A 131 13.22 -0.61 4.34
N GLY A 132 12.13 -1.36 4.19
CA GLY A 132 11.47 -2.06 5.30
C GLY A 132 10.75 -1.17 6.31
N GLU A 133 10.48 0.11 5.98
CA GLU A 133 9.84 1.07 6.89
C GLU A 133 8.31 0.94 6.91
N GLN A 134 7.73 0.39 5.86
CA GLN A 134 6.30 0.26 5.70
C GLN A 134 5.96 -1.14 5.23
N LEU A 135 5.04 -1.79 5.92
CA LEU A 135 4.53 -3.10 5.58
C LEU A 135 3.01 -3.05 5.46
N MET A 136 2.48 -3.78 4.49
CA MET A 136 1.05 -3.98 4.34
C MET A 136 0.79 -5.45 4.04
N ALA A 137 -0.26 -6.03 4.61
CA ALA A 137 -0.62 -7.40 4.31
C ALA A 137 -2.13 -7.57 4.10
N ARG A 138 -2.45 -8.55 3.27
CA ARG A 138 -3.79 -9.06 3.08
C ARG A 138 -3.76 -10.57 3.29
N LEU A 139 -4.65 -11.05 4.17
CA LEU A 139 -4.88 -12.47 4.39
C LEU A 139 -6.33 -12.79 3.99
N ASP A 140 -6.48 -13.69 3.04
CA ASP A 140 -7.79 -14.13 2.55
C ASP A 140 -8.17 -15.46 3.20
N GLU A 141 -9.37 -15.54 3.75
CA GLU A 141 -9.95 -16.76 4.30
C GLU A 141 -11.47 -16.78 4.18
N GLY A 142 -12.00 -17.86 3.61
CA GLY A 142 -13.45 -18.11 3.62
C GLY A 142 -14.30 -17.01 2.93
N GLY A 143 -13.73 -16.30 1.96
CA GLY A 143 -14.38 -15.18 1.27
C GLY A 143 -14.20 -13.82 1.95
N PHE A 144 -13.50 -13.77 3.07
CA PHE A 144 -13.14 -12.53 3.77
C PHE A 144 -11.68 -12.15 3.50
N SER A 145 -11.40 -10.86 3.49
CA SER A 145 -10.04 -10.32 3.38
C SER A 145 -9.71 -9.48 4.61
N HIS A 146 -8.64 -9.86 5.28
CA HIS A 146 -8.09 -9.15 6.45
C HIS A 146 -6.92 -8.28 6.01
N HIS A 147 -6.97 -7.00 6.34
CA HIS A 147 -5.94 -6.04 5.94
C HIS A 147 -5.16 -5.58 7.17
N HIS A 148 -3.85 -5.63 7.06
CA HIS A 148 -2.91 -5.22 8.10
C HIS A 148 -1.99 -4.14 7.55
N ALA A 149 -1.54 -3.24 8.43
CA ALA A 149 -0.65 -2.16 8.07
C ALA A 149 0.31 -1.81 9.21
N TYR A 150 1.56 -1.52 8.86
CA TYR A 150 2.60 -1.11 9.78
C TYR A 150 3.46 -0.02 9.15
N GLY A 151 3.85 0.97 9.93
CA GLY A 151 4.74 2.05 9.54
C GLY A 151 4.05 3.36 9.17
N PRO A 152 4.82 4.44 8.92
CA PRO A 152 4.30 5.76 8.64
C PRO A 152 3.58 5.81 7.29
N GLY A 153 2.53 6.62 7.18
CA GLY A 153 1.83 6.89 5.92
C GLY A 153 0.84 5.81 5.46
N VAL A 154 0.58 4.79 6.26
CA VAL A 154 -0.35 3.69 5.93
C VAL A 154 -1.79 3.99 6.33
N VAL A 155 -2.08 5.17 6.88
CA VAL A 155 -3.37 5.47 7.48
C VAL A 155 -4.33 6.15 6.49
N GLY A 156 -5.40 5.44 6.14
CA GLY A 156 -6.76 5.96 6.04
C GLY A 156 -7.11 7.11 5.09
N GLY A 157 -6.48 7.25 3.92
CA GLY A 157 -6.98 8.12 2.86
C GLY A 157 -7.80 7.35 1.80
N PRO A 158 -8.35 8.01 0.77
CA PRO A 158 -9.02 7.33 -0.35
C PRO A 158 -8.13 6.34 -1.12
N GLY A 159 -6.81 6.32 -0.84
CA GLY A 159 -5.86 5.29 -1.24
C GLY A 159 -5.43 4.36 -0.11
N GLY A 160 -6.33 4.06 0.85
CA GLY A 160 -6.02 3.24 2.02
C GLY A 160 -5.38 1.89 1.71
N THR A 161 -4.86 1.24 2.74
CA THR A 161 -4.15 -0.05 2.66
C THR A 161 -4.86 -1.08 1.77
N ALA A 162 -6.18 -1.18 1.87
CA ALA A 162 -6.97 -2.11 1.06
C ALA A 162 -6.83 -1.85 -0.43
N VAL A 163 -6.88 -0.57 -0.86
CA VAL A 163 -6.79 -0.18 -2.27
C VAL A 163 -5.38 -0.43 -2.82
N VAL A 164 -4.34 -0.17 -2.03
CA VAL A 164 -2.95 -0.45 -2.41
C VAL A 164 -2.72 -1.95 -2.60
N LEU A 165 -3.18 -2.76 -1.64
CA LEU A 165 -3.09 -4.22 -1.69
C LEU A 165 -3.86 -4.82 -2.88
N GLU A 166 -5.05 -4.29 -3.16
CA GLU A 166 -5.86 -4.71 -4.30
C GLU A 166 -5.18 -4.36 -5.63
N SER A 167 -4.59 -3.16 -5.73
CA SER A 167 -3.84 -2.75 -6.93
C SER A 167 -2.62 -3.63 -7.17
N ALA A 168 -1.88 -3.97 -6.11
CA ALA A 168 -0.75 -4.90 -6.16
C ALA A 168 -1.20 -6.29 -6.62
N LEU A 169 -2.28 -6.81 -6.03
CA LEU A 169 -2.81 -8.13 -6.36
C LEU A 169 -3.18 -8.23 -7.85
N ARG A 170 -3.93 -7.25 -8.36
CA ARG A 170 -4.28 -7.19 -9.79
C ARG A 170 -3.07 -7.10 -10.70
N ALA A 171 -2.01 -6.37 -10.30
CA ALA A 171 -0.78 -6.31 -11.07
C ALA A 171 -0.06 -7.66 -11.11
N LEU A 172 -0.01 -8.36 -9.97
CA LEU A 172 0.57 -9.69 -9.85
C LEU A 172 -0.21 -10.74 -10.64
N GLU A 173 -1.55 -10.68 -10.63
CA GLU A 173 -2.43 -11.55 -11.41
C GLU A 173 -2.16 -11.40 -12.91
N ARG A 174 -2.11 -10.15 -13.41
CA ARG A 174 -1.78 -9.89 -14.82
C ARG A 174 -0.41 -10.42 -15.23
N ALA A 175 0.58 -10.27 -14.33
CA ALA A 175 1.95 -10.72 -14.62
C ALA A 175 2.15 -12.24 -14.50
N SER A 176 1.20 -12.95 -13.91
CA SER A 176 1.26 -14.40 -13.67
C SER A 176 0.32 -15.21 -14.56
N ASP A 177 -0.28 -14.60 -15.58
CA ASP A 177 -1.30 -15.22 -16.45
C ASP A 177 -2.40 -15.93 -15.64
N GLY A 178 -2.82 -15.30 -14.53
CA GLY A 178 -3.86 -15.82 -13.66
C GLY A 178 -3.56 -15.63 -12.17
N SER A 179 -3.41 -16.72 -11.41
CA SER A 179 -3.19 -16.62 -9.95
C SER A 179 -1.73 -16.32 -9.62
N PRO A 180 -1.43 -15.27 -8.82
CA PRO A 180 -0.10 -14.99 -8.31
C PRO A 180 0.27 -15.90 -7.13
N PHE A 181 -0.66 -16.67 -6.64
CA PHE A 181 -0.47 -17.59 -5.52
C PHE A 181 0.02 -18.96 -5.99
N PRO A 182 0.77 -19.71 -5.15
CA PRO A 182 1.18 -21.06 -5.46
C PRO A 182 -0.02 -21.95 -5.82
N ARG A 183 0.17 -22.80 -6.82
CA ARG A 183 -0.87 -23.78 -7.16
C ARG A 183 -0.97 -24.85 -6.07
N PRO A 184 -2.16 -25.38 -5.78
CA PRO A 184 -2.28 -26.55 -4.92
C PRO A 184 -1.40 -27.68 -5.49
N ALA A 185 -0.80 -28.46 -4.58
CA ALA A 185 -0.13 -29.69 -5.03
C ALA A 185 -1.16 -30.63 -5.64
N PRO A 186 -0.79 -31.40 -6.68
CA PRO A 186 -1.64 -32.42 -7.23
C PRO A 186 -1.96 -33.52 -6.22
#